data_9873f010fa9956f57363dac6c6d95fc3
#
_entry.id   9873f010fa9956f57363dac6c6d95fc3
#
_cell.length_a   1.000
_cell.length_b   1.000
_cell.length_c   1.000
_cell.angle_alpha   90.00
_cell.angle_beta   90.00
_cell.angle_gamma   90.00
#
_symmetry.space_group_name_H-M   'P 1'
#
loop_
_entity.id
_entity.type
_entity.pdbx_description
1 polymer ?
#
loop_
_entity_poly.entity_id
_entity_poly.type
_entity_poly.pdbx_seq_one_letter_code
_entity_poly.pdbx_strand_id
1 'polypeptide(L)'
;MKKNKNYVDLKDQPVPEGQHLLEVDDLKMYFHTEDGVVRAVDGVSYTLDRGETLGVVGESGSGKSVTAMTIMGLISMPPGKIEGGDVRYRGRSILEMTEEEMQHIRGNDIAMIFQDPMTSLNPVYKIGRQVGEGLRLHRGYSKQEALKRATELLDLVGIPEPEKRVNEYPHQFSGGMRQRVMIAMALACDPDILIADEPTTALDVTIQAQIIELMQEMQEKNGNAIIMITHDLGVVADMADKIMVMYAGRPVEFGTAEEIFYESRHPYTWGLIRSIPEQAIEEKKPLTPIHGNPPSLMNLPEGCVFSPRCPYATDKCRKQRPERVVTESGHYSACHYSGDPEFLTNAPETSRTRKDSKKGGEA
;
A
#
# COMPACT_ATOMS: atom_id res chain seq x y z
N MET A 1 -16.63 8.99 -23.69
CA MET A 1 -17.70 8.47 -22.82
C MET A 1 -18.93 9.36 -22.93
N LYS A 2 -20.12 8.84 -23.17
CA LYS A 2 -21.36 9.62 -22.96
C LYS A 2 -21.53 9.73 -21.45
N LYS A 3 -21.56 10.96 -20.89
CA LYS A 3 -21.88 11.13 -19.46
C LYS A 3 -23.20 10.42 -19.18
N ASN A 4 -23.13 9.34 -18.38
CA ASN A 4 -24.31 8.71 -17.84
C ASN A 4 -24.97 9.79 -16.97
N LYS A 5 -26.17 10.28 -17.34
CA LYS A 5 -26.84 11.43 -16.70
C LYS A 5 -27.20 11.18 -15.22
N ASN A 6 -27.05 9.95 -14.75
CA ASN A 6 -27.38 9.53 -13.40
C ASN A 6 -26.16 9.15 -12.54
N TYR A 7 -24.93 9.24 -13.06
CA TYR A 7 -23.75 9.02 -12.24
C TYR A 7 -23.52 10.24 -11.37
N VAL A 8 -23.56 10.05 -10.09
CA VAL A 8 -23.17 11.07 -9.09
C VAL A 8 -21.70 10.84 -8.75
N ASP A 9 -20.86 11.84 -8.97
CA ASP A 9 -19.43 11.78 -8.65
C ASP A 9 -19.28 11.63 -7.13
N LEU A 10 -18.70 10.52 -6.68
CA LEU A 10 -18.55 10.22 -5.27
C LEU A 10 -17.56 11.15 -4.60
N LYS A 11 -16.57 11.64 -5.35
CA LYS A 11 -15.55 12.55 -4.85
C LYS A 11 -16.13 13.86 -4.34
N ASP A 12 -17.20 14.34 -4.95
CA ASP A 12 -17.88 15.60 -4.58
C ASP A 12 -18.83 15.43 -3.39
N GLN A 13 -19.07 14.18 -2.93
CA GLN A 13 -19.93 13.92 -1.78
C GLN A 13 -19.11 13.94 -0.48
N PRO A 14 -19.69 14.42 0.63
CA PRO A 14 -19.06 14.27 1.93
C PRO A 14 -18.96 12.78 2.30
N VAL A 15 -17.93 12.40 3.05
CA VAL A 15 -17.91 11.09 3.72
C VAL A 15 -19.09 11.07 4.71
N PRO A 16 -19.96 10.04 4.70
CA PRO A 16 -21.08 9.98 5.63
C PRO A 16 -20.60 10.00 7.09
N GLU A 17 -21.40 10.60 7.97
CA GLU A 17 -21.07 10.71 9.38
C GLU A 17 -20.86 9.32 10.02
N GLY A 18 -19.75 9.15 10.75
CA GLY A 18 -19.38 7.89 11.38
C GLY A 18 -18.79 6.85 10.43
N GLN A 19 -18.48 7.20 9.18
CA GLN A 19 -17.80 6.34 8.22
C GLN A 19 -16.43 6.90 7.85
N HIS A 20 -15.57 6.03 7.31
CA HIS A 20 -14.23 6.37 6.84
C HIS A 20 -14.20 6.65 5.33
N LEU A 21 -13.12 7.26 4.85
CA LEU A 21 -12.93 7.50 3.41
C LEU A 21 -12.87 6.17 2.65
N LEU A 22 -12.12 5.19 3.18
CA LEU A 22 -12.07 3.81 2.70
C LEU A 22 -12.22 2.86 3.88
N GLU A 23 -13.09 1.87 3.73
CA GLU A 23 -13.28 0.78 4.68
C GLU A 23 -13.08 -0.54 3.94
N VAL A 24 -12.17 -1.36 4.43
CA VAL A 24 -11.96 -2.75 3.97
C VAL A 24 -12.33 -3.65 5.13
N ASP A 25 -13.31 -4.53 4.92
CA ASP A 25 -13.86 -5.40 5.96
C ASP A 25 -13.77 -6.87 5.53
N ASP A 26 -13.00 -7.66 6.26
CA ASP A 26 -12.76 -9.12 6.12
C ASP A 26 -12.55 -9.57 4.65
N LEU A 27 -11.86 -8.74 3.84
CA LEU A 27 -11.67 -8.99 2.42
C LEU A 27 -10.95 -10.31 2.18
N LYS A 28 -11.56 -11.17 1.34
CA LYS A 28 -11.01 -12.45 0.91
C LYS A 28 -11.01 -12.53 -0.60
N MET A 29 -9.79 -12.61 -1.16
CA MET A 29 -9.56 -12.74 -2.60
C MET A 29 -8.77 -14.00 -2.89
N TYR A 30 -9.37 -14.97 -3.56
CA TYR A 30 -8.77 -16.25 -3.89
C TYR A 30 -8.68 -16.44 -5.39
N PHE A 31 -7.69 -17.23 -5.84
CA PHE A 31 -7.60 -17.67 -7.24
C PHE A 31 -7.86 -19.16 -7.32
N HIS A 32 -8.89 -19.51 -8.10
CA HIS A 32 -9.26 -20.89 -8.38
C HIS A 32 -8.56 -21.37 -9.65
N THR A 33 -7.43 -22.04 -9.48
CA THR A 33 -6.60 -22.58 -10.56
C THR A 33 -6.84 -24.10 -10.73
N GLU A 34 -6.36 -24.68 -11.82
CA GLU A 34 -6.40 -26.13 -12.04
C GLU A 34 -5.63 -26.91 -10.96
N ASP A 35 -4.55 -26.32 -10.42
CA ASP A 35 -3.71 -26.92 -9.38
C ASP A 35 -4.26 -26.77 -7.96
N GLY A 36 -5.27 -25.92 -7.76
CA GLY A 36 -5.88 -25.68 -6.45
C GLY A 36 -6.26 -24.23 -6.18
N VAL A 37 -6.62 -23.93 -4.93
CA VAL A 37 -7.07 -22.61 -4.50
C VAL A 37 -5.91 -21.84 -3.84
N VAL A 38 -5.52 -20.73 -4.47
CA VAL A 38 -4.52 -19.80 -3.93
C VAL A 38 -5.23 -18.74 -3.09
N ARG A 39 -5.01 -18.72 -1.79
CA ARG A 39 -5.61 -17.75 -0.85
C ARG A 39 -4.74 -16.50 -0.78
N ALA A 40 -4.83 -15.67 -1.81
CA ALA A 40 -3.94 -14.52 -1.97
C ALA A 40 -4.21 -13.41 -0.96
N VAL A 41 -5.48 -13.21 -0.57
CA VAL A 41 -5.90 -12.30 0.51
C VAL A 41 -6.93 -13.04 1.36
N ASP A 42 -6.71 -13.16 2.66
CA ASP A 42 -7.55 -13.94 3.57
C ASP A 42 -7.80 -13.20 4.89
N GLY A 43 -8.81 -12.34 4.88
CA GLY A 43 -9.29 -11.63 6.06
C GLY A 43 -8.59 -10.30 6.33
N VAL A 44 -8.39 -9.48 5.29
CA VAL A 44 -7.84 -8.13 5.42
C VAL A 44 -8.94 -7.16 5.85
N SER A 45 -8.68 -6.42 6.94
CA SER A 45 -9.58 -5.36 7.43
C SER A 45 -8.77 -4.17 7.90
N TYR A 46 -9.15 -2.98 7.44
CA TYR A 46 -8.61 -1.69 7.90
C TYR A 46 -9.53 -0.55 7.48
N THR A 47 -9.33 0.61 8.08
CA THR A 47 -9.95 1.87 7.70
C THR A 47 -8.89 2.88 7.34
N LEU A 48 -9.23 3.82 6.46
CA LEU A 48 -8.35 4.90 6.03
C LEU A 48 -9.14 6.19 5.95
N ASP A 49 -8.63 7.23 6.59
CA ASP A 49 -9.22 8.55 6.62
C ASP A 49 -8.48 9.54 5.70
N ARG A 50 -9.08 10.70 5.45
CA ARG A 50 -8.43 11.77 4.69
C ARG A 50 -7.16 12.23 5.39
N GLY A 51 -6.10 12.45 4.61
CA GLY A 51 -4.80 12.87 5.13
C GLY A 51 -4.05 11.78 5.89
N GLU A 52 -4.56 10.54 5.95
CA GLU A 52 -3.93 9.43 6.62
C GLU A 52 -3.08 8.60 5.65
N THR A 53 -1.92 8.13 6.11
CA THR A 53 -1.07 7.20 5.38
C THR A 53 -1.07 5.83 6.06
N LEU A 54 -1.49 4.80 5.30
CA LEU A 54 -1.38 3.39 5.69
C LEU A 54 -0.18 2.74 5.01
N GLY A 55 0.81 2.32 5.78
CA GLY A 55 1.89 1.44 5.31
C GLY A 55 1.43 -0.02 5.27
N VAL A 56 1.60 -0.69 4.14
CA VAL A 56 1.35 -2.14 4.00
C VAL A 56 2.66 -2.82 3.70
N VAL A 57 3.17 -3.58 4.67
CA VAL A 57 4.51 -4.17 4.60
C VAL A 57 4.49 -5.70 4.68
N GLY A 58 5.53 -6.34 4.17
CA GLY A 58 5.69 -7.79 4.20
C GLY A 58 6.50 -8.30 3.01
N GLU A 59 6.92 -9.56 3.06
CA GLU A 59 7.68 -10.21 1.99
C GLU A 59 6.89 -10.27 0.67
N SER A 60 7.61 -10.49 -0.45
CA SER A 60 6.97 -10.73 -1.76
C SER A 60 5.99 -11.92 -1.68
N GLY A 61 4.86 -11.82 -2.36
CA GLY A 61 3.80 -12.84 -2.34
C GLY A 61 2.95 -12.85 -1.06
N SER A 62 3.08 -11.88 -0.15
CA SER A 62 2.24 -11.83 1.06
C SER A 62 0.81 -11.32 0.83
N GLY A 63 0.45 -10.91 -0.40
CA GLY A 63 -0.90 -10.48 -0.77
C GLY A 63 -1.12 -8.96 -0.87
N LYS A 64 -0.10 -8.14 -0.63
CA LYS A 64 -0.17 -6.65 -0.64
C LYS A 64 -0.73 -6.09 -1.94
N SER A 65 -0.05 -6.36 -3.05
CA SER A 65 -0.47 -5.87 -4.39
C SER A 65 -1.81 -6.46 -4.82
N VAL A 66 -2.12 -7.71 -4.44
CA VAL A 66 -3.42 -8.32 -4.73
C VAL A 66 -4.54 -7.59 -4.00
N THR A 67 -4.33 -7.18 -2.74
CA THR A 67 -5.28 -6.34 -1.99
C THR A 67 -5.56 -5.04 -2.73
N ALA A 68 -4.50 -4.32 -3.13
CA ALA A 68 -4.62 -3.07 -3.88
C ALA A 68 -5.35 -3.26 -5.23
N MET A 69 -4.97 -4.26 -6.00
CA MET A 69 -5.62 -4.56 -7.28
C MET A 69 -7.08 -4.99 -7.12
N THR A 70 -7.44 -5.64 -5.99
CA THR A 70 -8.83 -5.98 -5.69
C THR A 70 -9.66 -4.72 -5.42
N ILE A 71 -9.13 -3.77 -4.64
CA ILE A 71 -9.76 -2.46 -4.40
C ILE A 71 -9.99 -1.72 -5.73
N MET A 72 -9.00 -1.77 -6.62
CA MET A 72 -9.10 -1.14 -7.94
C MET A 72 -9.97 -1.92 -8.95
N GLY A 73 -10.49 -3.11 -8.59
CA GLY A 73 -11.24 -3.96 -9.51
C GLY A 73 -10.44 -4.39 -10.74
N LEU A 74 -9.13 -4.62 -10.58
CA LEU A 74 -8.20 -4.96 -11.67
C LEU A 74 -7.88 -6.45 -11.75
N ILE A 75 -8.42 -7.25 -10.84
CA ILE A 75 -8.24 -8.71 -10.86
C ILE A 75 -9.19 -9.34 -11.86
N SER A 76 -8.64 -10.14 -12.78
CA SER A 76 -9.46 -10.90 -13.73
C SER A 76 -10.29 -11.96 -12.99
N MET A 77 -11.58 -11.97 -13.24
CA MET A 77 -12.52 -12.95 -12.66
C MET A 77 -13.24 -13.68 -13.79
N PRO A 78 -12.98 -15.00 -14.05
CA PRO A 78 -12.00 -15.88 -13.39
C PRO A 78 -10.54 -15.65 -13.80
N PRO A 79 -9.51 -16.23 -13.15
CA PRO A 79 -9.56 -17.25 -12.08
C PRO A 79 -9.74 -16.65 -10.67
N GLY A 80 -9.66 -15.30 -10.53
CA GLY A 80 -9.92 -14.64 -9.26
C GLY A 80 -11.38 -14.75 -8.84
N LYS A 81 -11.62 -14.76 -7.52
CA LYS A 81 -12.96 -14.73 -6.93
C LYS A 81 -12.89 -14.06 -5.56
N ILE A 82 -13.80 -13.11 -5.32
CA ILE A 82 -14.01 -12.55 -3.99
C ILE A 82 -14.85 -13.57 -3.21
N GLU A 83 -14.24 -14.17 -2.19
CA GLU A 83 -14.89 -15.20 -1.36
C GLU A 83 -15.59 -14.61 -0.13
N GLY A 84 -15.35 -13.34 0.18
CA GLY A 84 -16.01 -12.64 1.28
C GLY A 84 -15.44 -11.28 1.55
N GLY A 85 -16.11 -10.56 2.44
CA GLY A 85 -15.76 -9.21 2.83
C GLY A 85 -16.34 -8.15 1.91
N ASP A 86 -16.04 -6.90 2.23
CA ASP A 86 -16.48 -5.73 1.47
C ASP A 86 -15.39 -4.67 1.41
N VAL A 87 -15.47 -3.79 0.42
CA VAL A 87 -14.63 -2.59 0.29
C VAL A 87 -15.56 -1.41 0.00
N ARG A 88 -15.60 -0.45 0.93
CA ARG A 88 -16.44 0.74 0.81
C ARG A 88 -15.59 1.98 0.63
N TYR A 89 -15.88 2.74 -0.41
CA TYR A 89 -15.36 4.07 -0.63
C TYR A 89 -16.47 5.08 -0.40
N ARG A 90 -16.28 6.00 0.55
CA ARG A 90 -17.29 6.96 1.01
C ARG A 90 -18.64 6.30 1.35
N GLY A 91 -18.57 5.16 2.06
CA GLY A 91 -19.72 4.37 2.48
C GLY A 91 -20.39 3.52 1.41
N ARG A 92 -19.97 3.59 0.15
CA ARG A 92 -20.51 2.81 -0.96
C ARG A 92 -19.60 1.64 -1.31
N SER A 93 -20.15 0.41 -1.36
CA SER A 93 -19.40 -0.77 -1.77
C SER A 93 -18.93 -0.63 -3.22
N ILE A 94 -17.62 -0.67 -3.41
CA ILE A 94 -17.00 -0.63 -4.74
C ILE A 94 -16.95 -2.03 -5.39
N LEU A 95 -17.08 -3.09 -4.61
CA LEU A 95 -17.12 -4.46 -5.13
C LEU A 95 -18.43 -4.77 -5.87
N GLU A 96 -19.51 -4.01 -5.59
CA GLU A 96 -20.81 -4.12 -6.24
C GLU A 96 -20.97 -3.17 -7.43
N MET A 97 -19.99 -2.31 -7.70
CA MET A 97 -20.04 -1.34 -8.78
C MET A 97 -19.88 -2.01 -10.14
N THR A 98 -20.63 -1.47 -11.10
CA THR A 98 -20.45 -1.83 -12.50
C THR A 98 -19.11 -1.33 -13.04
N GLU A 99 -18.63 -1.92 -14.15
CA GLU A 99 -17.39 -1.46 -14.79
C GLU A 99 -17.46 0.02 -15.23
N GLU A 100 -18.65 0.50 -15.65
CA GLU A 100 -18.84 1.91 -15.98
C GLU A 100 -18.63 2.82 -14.76
N GLU A 101 -19.15 2.43 -13.59
CA GLU A 101 -18.95 3.17 -12.34
C GLU A 101 -17.49 3.12 -11.89
N MET A 102 -16.84 1.96 -11.96
CA MET A 102 -15.42 1.82 -11.64
C MET A 102 -14.50 2.64 -12.56
N GLN A 103 -14.86 2.81 -13.84
CA GLN A 103 -14.12 3.70 -14.75
C GLN A 103 -14.16 5.17 -14.32
N HIS A 104 -15.18 5.61 -13.62
CA HIS A 104 -15.23 6.97 -13.04
C HIS A 104 -14.34 7.11 -11.82
N ILE A 105 -14.20 6.06 -11.00
CA ILE A 105 -13.38 6.05 -9.79
C ILE A 105 -11.89 5.94 -10.12
N ARG A 106 -11.54 5.02 -11.03
CA ARG A 106 -10.13 4.76 -11.38
C ARG A 106 -9.46 5.99 -11.97
N GLY A 107 -8.38 6.44 -11.33
CA GLY A 107 -7.58 7.59 -11.72
C GLY A 107 -8.18 8.95 -11.39
N ASN A 108 -9.47 9.04 -11.03
CA ASN A 108 -10.11 10.26 -10.58
C ASN A 108 -10.22 10.34 -9.04
N ASP A 109 -10.79 9.32 -8.43
CA ASP A 109 -11.06 9.22 -6.99
C ASP A 109 -9.97 8.41 -6.30
N ILE A 110 -9.66 7.24 -6.86
CA ILE A 110 -8.60 6.34 -6.41
C ILE A 110 -7.63 6.13 -7.56
N ALA A 111 -6.38 6.51 -7.35
CA ALA A 111 -5.30 6.29 -8.31
C ALA A 111 -4.29 5.27 -7.79
N MET A 112 -3.58 4.60 -8.71
CA MET A 112 -2.58 3.61 -8.37
C MET A 112 -1.28 3.83 -9.15
N ILE A 113 -0.18 3.80 -8.42
CA ILE A 113 1.18 3.69 -8.96
C ILE A 113 1.53 2.20 -8.92
N PHE A 114 1.81 1.62 -10.09
CA PHE A 114 2.13 0.20 -10.23
C PHE A 114 3.62 -0.07 -10.01
N GLN A 115 3.93 -1.28 -9.58
CA GLN A 115 5.30 -1.73 -9.30
C GLN A 115 6.22 -1.69 -10.53
N ASP A 116 5.72 -2.02 -11.72
CA ASP A 116 6.52 -2.07 -12.95
C ASP A 116 6.20 -0.92 -13.92
N PRO A 117 7.10 0.08 -14.05
CA PRO A 117 6.91 1.18 -14.98
C PRO A 117 7.09 0.79 -16.45
N MET A 118 7.68 -0.39 -16.71
CA MET A 118 7.94 -0.84 -18.09
C MET A 118 6.66 -1.32 -18.78
N THR A 119 5.75 -1.91 -18.04
CA THR A 119 4.46 -2.42 -18.55
C THR A 119 3.32 -1.41 -18.42
N SER A 120 3.46 -0.40 -17.55
CA SER A 120 2.41 0.58 -17.26
C SER A 120 2.25 1.66 -18.33
N LEU A 121 3.33 1.98 -19.08
CA LEU A 121 3.31 2.99 -20.14
C LEU A 121 3.11 2.35 -21.51
N ASN A 122 2.13 2.84 -22.26
CA ASN A 122 1.90 2.39 -23.62
C ASN A 122 3.02 2.93 -24.57
N PRO A 123 3.83 2.04 -25.20
CA PRO A 123 5.01 2.46 -25.96
C PRO A 123 4.71 3.24 -27.24
N VAL A 124 3.48 3.14 -27.76
CA VAL A 124 3.09 3.77 -29.04
C VAL A 124 2.43 5.13 -28.85
N TYR A 125 2.22 5.58 -27.61
CA TYR A 125 1.67 6.91 -27.33
C TYR A 125 2.72 7.81 -26.68
N LYS A 126 2.65 9.10 -27.04
CA LYS A 126 3.49 10.15 -26.43
C LYS A 126 3.16 10.30 -24.93
N ILE A 127 4.16 10.67 -24.15
CA ILE A 127 4.04 10.84 -22.71
C ILE A 127 2.93 11.83 -22.34
N GLY A 128 2.92 13.02 -22.95
CA GLY A 128 1.90 14.04 -22.66
C GLY A 128 0.47 13.61 -22.97
N ARG A 129 0.28 12.69 -23.94
CA ARG A 129 -1.04 12.12 -24.20
C ARG A 129 -1.47 11.21 -23.06
N GLN A 130 -0.56 10.39 -22.52
CA GLN A 130 -0.84 9.43 -21.46
C GLN A 130 -1.10 10.15 -20.12
N VAL A 131 -0.22 11.09 -19.75
CA VAL A 131 -0.40 11.90 -18.51
C VAL A 131 -1.69 12.74 -18.59
N GLY A 132 -2.01 13.30 -19.74
CA GLY A 132 -3.20 14.15 -19.94
C GLY A 132 -4.50 13.37 -20.20
N GLU A 133 -4.48 12.04 -20.29
CA GLU A 133 -5.66 11.26 -20.63
C GLU A 133 -6.73 11.33 -19.52
N GLY A 134 -6.33 11.11 -18.28
CA GLY A 134 -7.22 11.23 -17.12
C GLY A 134 -7.88 12.61 -17.02
N LEU A 135 -7.12 13.68 -17.23
CA LEU A 135 -7.63 15.05 -17.22
C LEU A 135 -8.73 15.27 -18.28
N ARG A 136 -8.56 14.67 -19.46
CA ARG A 136 -9.55 14.78 -20.54
C ARG A 136 -10.80 13.95 -20.28
N LEU A 137 -10.64 12.77 -19.71
CA LEU A 137 -11.74 11.84 -19.42
C LEU A 137 -12.57 12.30 -18.23
N HIS A 138 -11.91 12.67 -17.14
CA HIS A 138 -12.56 12.94 -15.86
C HIS A 138 -12.82 14.44 -15.61
N ARG A 139 -11.89 15.31 -16.02
CA ARG A 139 -11.96 16.76 -15.74
C ARG A 139 -12.45 17.59 -16.93
N GLY A 140 -12.70 16.95 -18.09
CA GLY A 140 -13.21 17.63 -19.28
C GLY A 140 -12.23 18.58 -19.95
N TYR A 141 -10.93 18.48 -19.67
CA TYR A 141 -9.90 19.32 -20.28
C TYR A 141 -9.85 19.15 -21.81
N SER A 142 -9.67 20.25 -22.52
CA SER A 142 -9.31 20.22 -23.93
C SER A 142 -7.93 19.57 -24.12
N LYS A 143 -7.60 19.18 -25.35
CA LYS A 143 -6.28 18.58 -25.64
C LYS A 143 -5.12 19.53 -25.30
N GLN A 144 -5.30 20.84 -25.48
CA GLN A 144 -4.27 21.84 -25.21
C GLN A 144 -4.08 22.05 -23.69
N GLU A 145 -5.17 22.17 -22.94
CA GLU A 145 -5.14 22.29 -21.48
C GLU A 145 -4.54 21.06 -20.83
N ALA A 146 -4.94 19.85 -21.27
CA ALA A 146 -4.38 18.60 -20.78
C ALA A 146 -2.87 18.48 -21.07
N LEU A 147 -2.40 18.92 -22.24
CA LEU A 147 -0.98 18.90 -22.58
C LEU A 147 -0.19 19.89 -21.72
N LYS A 148 -0.72 21.10 -21.51
CA LYS A 148 -0.10 22.10 -20.63
C LYS A 148 0.01 21.54 -19.19
N ARG A 149 -1.08 21.00 -18.65
CA ARG A 149 -1.08 20.41 -17.31
C ARG A 149 -0.15 19.19 -17.21
N ALA A 150 -0.08 18.36 -18.26
CA ALA A 150 0.88 17.26 -18.31
C ALA A 150 2.33 17.74 -18.24
N THR A 151 2.66 18.87 -18.91
CA THR A 151 4.00 19.47 -18.81
C THR A 151 4.31 19.94 -17.40
N GLU A 152 3.36 20.62 -16.75
CA GLU A 152 3.49 21.04 -15.33
C GLU A 152 3.69 19.86 -14.39
N LEU A 153 2.96 18.75 -14.60
CA LEU A 153 3.09 17.52 -13.80
C LEU A 153 4.44 16.84 -14.03
N LEU A 154 4.96 16.84 -15.25
CA LEU A 154 6.30 16.31 -15.53
C LEU A 154 7.39 17.14 -14.85
N ASP A 155 7.24 18.46 -14.82
CA ASP A 155 8.14 19.33 -14.06
C ASP A 155 8.09 19.05 -12.56
N LEU A 156 6.88 18.93 -12.01
CA LEU A 156 6.63 18.60 -10.59
C LEU A 156 7.33 17.32 -10.14
N VAL A 157 7.32 16.28 -10.98
CA VAL A 157 8.02 15.02 -10.67
C VAL A 157 9.52 15.05 -11.06
N GLY A 158 10.05 16.21 -11.40
CA GLY A 158 11.47 16.42 -11.69
C GLY A 158 11.95 15.80 -13.00
N ILE A 159 11.12 15.76 -14.06
CA ILE A 159 11.54 15.39 -15.41
C ILE A 159 12.25 16.60 -16.04
N PRO A 160 13.53 16.48 -16.46
CA PRO A 160 14.25 17.58 -17.10
C PRO A 160 13.66 17.92 -18.47
N GLU A 161 13.66 19.19 -18.85
CA GLU A 161 13.12 19.71 -20.14
C GLU A 161 11.67 19.25 -20.42
N PRO A 162 10.70 19.46 -19.50
CA PRO A 162 9.35 18.88 -19.57
C PRO A 162 8.59 19.29 -20.85
N GLU A 163 8.81 20.50 -21.36
CA GLU A 163 8.20 21.02 -22.60
C GLU A 163 8.59 20.21 -23.84
N LYS A 164 9.80 19.65 -23.86
CA LYS A 164 10.27 18.77 -24.92
C LYS A 164 9.83 17.34 -24.66
N ARG A 165 10.07 16.85 -23.44
CA ARG A 165 9.80 15.47 -23.01
C ARG A 165 8.33 15.08 -23.12
N VAL A 166 7.41 15.99 -22.89
CA VAL A 166 5.96 15.75 -23.05
C VAL A 166 5.57 15.25 -24.44
N ASN A 167 6.38 15.55 -25.46
CA ASN A 167 6.17 15.15 -26.85
C ASN A 167 6.92 13.86 -27.26
N GLU A 168 7.72 13.29 -26.37
CA GLU A 168 8.49 12.08 -26.60
C GLU A 168 7.71 10.81 -26.23
N TYR A 169 8.29 9.64 -26.55
CA TYR A 169 7.72 8.32 -26.32
C TYR A 169 8.41 7.62 -25.13
N PRO A 170 7.76 6.64 -24.46
CA PRO A 170 8.33 5.94 -23.31
C PRO A 170 9.72 5.34 -23.54
N HIS A 171 10.02 4.84 -24.75
CA HIS A 171 11.32 4.25 -25.05
C HIS A 171 12.49 5.25 -25.03
N GLN A 172 12.20 6.55 -25.06
CA GLN A 172 13.19 7.64 -24.98
C GLN A 172 13.52 8.03 -23.52
N PHE A 173 12.85 7.39 -22.55
CA PHE A 173 12.99 7.66 -21.11
C PHE A 173 13.76 6.53 -20.43
N SER A 174 14.60 6.88 -19.43
CA SER A 174 15.19 5.90 -18.53
C SER A 174 14.14 5.23 -17.65
N GLY A 175 14.50 4.13 -16.97
CA GLY A 175 13.61 3.45 -16.02
C GLY A 175 13.06 4.41 -14.95
N GLY A 176 13.94 5.16 -14.27
CA GLY A 176 13.53 6.13 -13.26
C GLY A 176 12.68 7.28 -13.82
N MET A 177 12.92 7.73 -15.05
CA MET A 177 12.06 8.74 -15.69
C MET A 177 10.67 8.18 -15.98
N ARG A 178 10.54 6.91 -16.41
CA ARG A 178 9.24 6.27 -16.62
C ARG A 178 8.46 6.11 -15.32
N GLN A 179 9.15 5.79 -14.23
CA GLN A 179 8.56 5.75 -12.88
C GLN A 179 7.96 7.10 -12.51
N ARG A 180 8.72 8.20 -12.67
CA ARG A 180 8.24 9.56 -12.42
C ARG A 180 7.06 9.94 -13.31
N VAL A 181 7.05 9.54 -14.58
CA VAL A 181 5.89 9.74 -15.47
C VAL A 181 4.65 9.01 -14.96
N MET A 182 4.80 7.79 -14.48
CA MET A 182 3.70 7.02 -13.91
C MET A 182 3.15 7.69 -12.65
N ILE A 183 4.02 8.25 -11.80
CA ILE A 183 3.62 9.06 -10.64
C ILE A 183 2.85 10.31 -11.11
N ALA A 184 3.35 11.04 -12.12
CA ALA A 184 2.65 12.19 -12.69
C ALA A 184 1.25 11.82 -13.24
N MET A 185 1.11 10.64 -13.84
CA MET A 185 -0.20 10.12 -14.31
C MET A 185 -1.15 9.85 -13.14
N ALA A 186 -0.66 9.21 -12.08
CA ALA A 186 -1.49 8.91 -10.90
C ALA A 186 -1.97 10.18 -10.20
N LEU A 187 -1.14 11.21 -10.15
CA LEU A 187 -1.45 12.50 -9.51
C LEU A 187 -2.28 13.45 -10.38
N ALA A 188 -2.47 13.14 -11.67
CA ALA A 188 -3.03 14.10 -12.64
C ALA A 188 -4.43 14.62 -12.27
N CYS A 189 -5.27 13.78 -11.68
CA CYS A 189 -6.65 14.12 -11.30
C CYS A 189 -6.82 14.43 -9.80
N ASP A 190 -5.74 14.69 -9.07
CA ASP A 190 -5.76 14.95 -7.62
C ASP A 190 -6.64 13.93 -6.87
N PRO A 191 -6.29 12.64 -6.85
CA PRO A 191 -7.15 11.59 -6.31
C PRO A 191 -7.35 11.76 -4.79
N ASP A 192 -8.49 11.28 -4.26
CA ASP A 192 -8.72 11.21 -2.81
C ASP A 192 -7.83 10.17 -2.13
N ILE A 193 -7.57 9.08 -2.85
CA ILE A 193 -6.72 7.97 -2.37
C ILE A 193 -5.66 7.67 -3.42
N LEU A 194 -4.40 7.67 -3.00
CA LEU A 194 -3.26 7.23 -3.80
C LEU A 194 -2.75 5.89 -3.27
N ILE A 195 -2.86 4.84 -4.07
CA ILE A 195 -2.26 3.54 -3.78
C ILE A 195 -0.89 3.50 -4.48
N ALA A 196 0.18 3.39 -3.71
CA ALA A 196 1.55 3.34 -4.23
C ALA A 196 2.13 1.94 -3.99
N ASP A 197 2.14 1.11 -5.03
CA ASP A 197 2.66 -0.27 -4.97
C ASP A 197 4.13 -0.29 -5.38
N GLU A 198 5.01 -0.33 -4.38
CA GLU A 198 6.47 -0.28 -4.50
C GLU A 198 6.95 0.88 -5.41
N PRO A 199 6.53 2.13 -5.13
CA PRO A 199 6.70 3.24 -6.07
C PRO A 199 8.16 3.64 -6.32
N THR A 200 9.09 3.14 -5.53
CA THR A 200 10.50 3.55 -5.54
C THR A 200 11.48 2.42 -5.84
N THR A 201 11.02 1.19 -6.06
CA THR A 201 11.89 -0.01 -6.21
C THR A 201 12.92 0.10 -7.34
N ALA A 202 12.65 0.88 -8.41
CA ALA A 202 13.56 1.08 -9.55
C ALA A 202 14.32 2.42 -9.50
N LEU A 203 14.29 3.12 -8.36
CA LEU A 203 14.91 4.45 -8.19
C LEU A 203 16.15 4.36 -7.31
N ASP A 204 17.10 5.28 -7.53
CA ASP A 204 18.18 5.51 -6.59
C ASP A 204 17.66 6.22 -5.32
N VAL A 205 18.41 6.11 -4.21
CA VAL A 205 18.00 6.59 -2.88
C VAL A 205 17.64 8.08 -2.88
N THR A 206 18.36 8.89 -3.64
CA THR A 206 18.10 10.34 -3.72
C THR A 206 16.76 10.63 -4.39
N ILE A 207 16.48 9.93 -5.47
CA ILE A 207 15.21 10.08 -6.20
C ILE A 207 14.04 9.50 -5.39
N GLN A 208 14.27 8.39 -4.68
CA GLN A 208 13.31 7.81 -3.76
C GLN A 208 12.86 8.85 -2.71
N ALA A 209 13.81 9.51 -2.04
CA ALA A 209 13.51 10.55 -1.06
C ALA A 209 12.67 11.69 -1.66
N GLN A 210 13.06 12.19 -2.85
CA GLN A 210 12.30 13.25 -3.55
C GLN A 210 10.86 12.85 -3.89
N ILE A 211 10.63 11.59 -4.27
CA ILE A 211 9.28 11.10 -4.58
C ILE A 211 8.44 10.98 -3.31
N ILE A 212 9.02 10.52 -2.22
CA ILE A 212 8.34 10.42 -0.92
C ILE A 212 7.95 11.82 -0.44
N GLU A 213 8.89 12.77 -0.47
CA GLU A 213 8.64 14.18 -0.12
C GLU A 213 7.52 14.78 -0.98
N LEU A 214 7.54 14.57 -2.29
CA LEU A 214 6.47 15.02 -3.19
C LEU A 214 5.11 14.45 -2.80
N MET A 215 5.04 13.16 -2.46
CA MET A 215 3.78 12.52 -2.05
C MET A 215 3.27 13.11 -0.73
N GLN A 216 4.15 13.40 0.23
CA GLN A 216 3.82 14.05 1.50
C GLN A 216 3.34 15.50 1.27
N GLU A 217 4.05 16.31 0.47
CA GLU A 217 3.62 17.67 0.13
C GLU A 217 2.22 17.70 -0.52
N MET A 218 1.95 16.74 -1.40
CA MET A 218 0.64 16.63 -2.03
C MET A 218 -0.45 16.22 -1.04
N GLN A 219 -0.14 15.31 -0.13
CA GLN A 219 -1.03 14.91 0.94
C GLN A 219 -1.37 16.10 1.85
N GLU A 220 -0.37 16.85 2.31
CA GLU A 220 -0.56 18.05 3.13
C GLU A 220 -1.40 19.11 2.43
N LYS A 221 -1.16 19.33 1.14
CA LYS A 221 -1.84 20.35 0.34
C LYS A 221 -3.29 20.00 0.01
N ASN A 222 -3.55 18.72 -0.32
CA ASN A 222 -4.85 18.29 -0.88
C ASN A 222 -5.66 17.45 0.12
N GLY A 223 -5.05 16.98 1.22
CA GLY A 223 -5.69 16.11 2.21
C GLY A 223 -6.06 14.73 1.68
N ASN A 224 -5.35 14.25 0.63
CA ASN A 224 -5.56 12.90 0.12
C ASN A 224 -4.97 11.85 1.06
N ALA A 225 -5.54 10.65 1.03
CA ALA A 225 -5.03 9.51 1.77
C ALA A 225 -4.03 8.72 0.93
N ILE A 226 -3.07 8.05 1.57
CA ILE A 226 -2.05 7.25 0.89
C ILE A 226 -2.06 5.81 1.43
N ILE A 227 -2.03 4.83 0.53
CA ILE A 227 -1.72 3.43 0.85
C ILE A 227 -0.35 3.13 0.25
N MET A 228 0.68 3.07 1.10
CA MET A 228 2.06 2.79 0.71
C MET A 228 2.35 1.31 0.86
N ILE A 229 2.50 0.60 -0.24
CA ILE A 229 2.89 -0.81 -0.24
C ILE A 229 4.40 -0.88 -0.52
N THR A 230 5.13 -1.50 0.39
CA THR A 230 6.59 -1.67 0.25
C THR A 230 7.08 -2.86 1.06
N HIS A 231 8.27 -3.34 0.76
CA HIS A 231 9.02 -4.26 1.60
C HIS A 231 10.04 -3.53 2.49
N ASP A 232 10.21 -2.23 2.28
CA ASP A 232 11.15 -1.37 3.04
C ASP A 232 10.40 -0.70 4.19
N LEU A 233 10.69 -1.17 5.41
CA LEU A 233 10.14 -0.60 6.65
C LEU A 233 10.69 0.80 6.96
N GLY A 234 11.90 1.14 6.50
CA GLY A 234 12.47 2.48 6.68
C GLY A 234 11.62 3.55 6.02
N VAL A 235 11.21 3.31 4.77
CA VAL A 235 10.33 4.21 4.03
C VAL A 235 8.99 4.43 4.74
N VAL A 236 8.44 3.37 5.31
CA VAL A 236 7.14 3.43 6.00
C VAL A 236 7.25 4.13 7.35
N ALA A 237 8.41 4.01 8.01
CA ALA A 237 8.65 4.66 9.31
C ALA A 237 8.50 6.19 9.25
N ASP A 238 8.90 6.79 8.12
CA ASP A 238 8.96 8.25 7.97
C ASP A 238 7.60 8.86 7.54
N MET A 239 6.68 8.06 6.99
CA MET A 239 5.47 8.63 6.40
C MET A 239 4.16 7.98 6.85
N ALA A 240 4.17 6.78 7.44
CA ALA A 240 2.93 6.10 7.77
C ALA A 240 2.39 6.47 9.15
N ASP A 241 1.10 6.77 9.23
CA ASP A 241 0.38 6.90 10.51
C ASP A 241 0.10 5.53 11.13
N LYS A 242 -0.30 4.57 10.28
CA LYS A 242 -0.59 3.19 10.64
C LYS A 242 0.16 2.22 9.74
N ILE A 243 0.47 1.06 10.26
CA ILE A 243 1.17 0.00 9.52
C ILE A 243 0.40 -1.31 9.63
N MET A 244 0.17 -1.96 8.50
CA MET A 244 -0.33 -3.32 8.39
C MET A 244 0.78 -4.26 7.93
N VAL A 245 1.13 -5.22 8.75
CA VAL A 245 2.12 -6.26 8.43
C VAL A 245 1.41 -7.47 7.87
N MET A 246 1.69 -7.81 6.61
CA MET A 246 1.08 -8.93 5.89
C MET A 246 2.05 -10.11 5.75
N TYR A 247 1.56 -11.31 6.02
CA TYR A 247 2.29 -12.56 5.79
C TYR A 247 1.36 -13.65 5.25
N ALA A 248 1.74 -14.26 4.12
CA ALA A 248 1.01 -15.37 3.51
C ALA A 248 -0.49 -15.11 3.33
N GLY A 249 -0.84 -13.96 2.73
CA GLY A 249 -2.21 -13.55 2.44
C GLY A 249 -2.98 -12.96 3.63
N ARG A 250 -2.38 -12.85 4.81
CA ARG A 250 -3.06 -12.44 6.04
C ARG A 250 -2.38 -11.26 6.72
N PRO A 251 -3.13 -10.32 7.30
CA PRO A 251 -2.57 -9.37 8.23
C PRO A 251 -2.22 -10.09 9.54
N VAL A 252 -0.97 -9.99 9.97
CA VAL A 252 -0.45 -10.63 11.19
C VAL A 252 -0.27 -9.64 12.32
N GLU A 253 -0.06 -8.37 12.00
CA GLU A 253 0.00 -7.28 12.96
C GLU A 253 -0.47 -5.98 12.33
N PHE A 254 -1.12 -5.10 13.10
CA PHE A 254 -1.60 -3.79 12.69
C PHE A 254 -1.61 -2.84 13.87
N GLY A 255 -1.17 -1.63 13.67
CA GLY A 255 -1.15 -0.58 14.69
C GLY A 255 -0.63 0.73 14.11
N THR A 256 -0.46 1.73 14.96
CA THR A 256 0.26 2.96 14.59
C THR A 256 1.72 2.63 14.24
N ALA A 257 2.37 3.49 13.48
CA ALA A 257 3.79 3.32 13.18
C ALA A 257 4.62 3.18 14.47
N GLU A 258 4.33 4.00 15.48
CA GLU A 258 4.99 3.95 16.79
C GLU A 258 4.81 2.56 17.47
N GLU A 259 3.59 2.01 17.47
CA GLU A 259 3.32 0.69 18.07
C GLU A 259 4.04 -0.44 17.32
N ILE A 260 4.08 -0.38 15.98
CA ILE A 260 4.74 -1.41 15.17
C ILE A 260 6.26 -1.37 15.37
N PHE A 261 6.88 -0.20 15.45
CA PHE A 261 8.33 -0.09 15.63
C PHE A 261 8.77 -0.32 17.07
N TYR A 262 8.02 0.18 18.05
CA TYR A 262 8.45 0.20 19.47
C TYR A 262 7.71 -0.77 20.39
N GLU A 263 6.53 -1.26 19.98
CA GLU A 263 5.69 -2.16 20.79
C GLU A 263 5.20 -3.39 20.02
N SER A 264 5.94 -3.77 18.95
CA SER A 264 5.54 -4.92 18.12
C SER A 264 5.45 -6.22 18.92
N ARG A 265 4.46 -7.05 18.56
CA ARG A 265 4.05 -8.24 19.32
C ARG A 265 4.07 -9.53 18.50
N HIS A 266 4.34 -9.43 17.20
CA HIS A 266 4.42 -10.59 16.31
C HIS A 266 5.87 -10.92 15.94
N PRO A 267 6.34 -12.18 16.09
CA PRO A 267 7.72 -12.54 15.78
C PRO A 267 8.14 -12.31 14.33
N TYR A 268 7.21 -12.30 13.39
CA TYR A 268 7.49 -11.93 12.01
C TYR A 268 7.86 -10.45 11.89
N THR A 269 7.11 -9.56 12.54
CA THR A 269 7.41 -8.13 12.61
C THR A 269 8.78 -7.89 13.23
N TRP A 270 9.13 -8.62 14.29
CA TRP A 270 10.47 -8.57 14.89
C TRP A 270 11.57 -8.95 13.89
N GLY A 271 11.29 -9.94 13.06
CA GLY A 271 12.23 -10.35 11.98
C GLY A 271 12.41 -9.26 10.94
N LEU A 272 11.32 -8.60 10.53
CA LEU A 272 11.38 -7.48 9.59
C LEU A 272 12.15 -6.29 10.17
N ILE A 273 11.88 -5.90 11.42
CA ILE A 273 12.58 -4.81 12.12
C ILE A 273 14.09 -5.10 12.22
N ARG A 274 14.48 -6.33 12.60
CA ARG A 274 15.89 -6.75 12.67
C ARG A 274 16.60 -6.79 11.32
N SER A 275 15.86 -6.74 10.23
CA SER A 275 16.41 -6.72 8.87
C SER A 275 16.63 -5.30 8.33
N ILE A 276 16.31 -4.24 9.10
CA ILE A 276 16.54 -2.85 8.73
C ILE A 276 18.03 -2.52 8.89
N PRO A 277 18.74 -2.07 7.82
CA PRO A 277 20.19 -1.83 7.86
C PRO A 277 20.60 -0.77 8.88
N GLU A 278 19.86 0.33 8.99
CA GLU A 278 20.15 1.44 9.92
C GLU A 278 20.17 0.98 11.36
N GLN A 279 19.24 0.14 11.76
CA GLN A 279 19.19 -0.41 13.12
C GLN A 279 20.35 -1.36 13.41
N ALA A 280 20.76 -2.16 12.43
CA ALA A 280 21.94 -3.02 12.57
C ALA A 280 23.23 -2.21 12.77
N ILE A 281 23.35 -1.05 12.10
CA ILE A 281 24.48 -0.14 12.23
C ILE A 281 24.49 0.51 13.63
N GLU A 282 23.35 1.03 14.09
CA GLU A 282 23.23 1.63 15.43
C GLU A 282 23.50 0.64 16.55
N GLU A 283 22.98 -0.57 16.46
CA GLU A 283 23.15 -1.62 17.45
C GLU A 283 24.51 -2.35 17.31
N LYS A 284 25.30 -2.09 16.25
CA LYS A 284 26.55 -2.81 15.93
C LYS A 284 26.37 -4.34 15.88
N LYS A 285 25.18 -4.79 15.46
CA LYS A 285 24.82 -6.20 15.33
C LYS A 285 24.73 -6.57 13.86
N PRO A 286 25.05 -7.82 13.48
CA PRO A 286 24.82 -8.29 12.12
C PRO A 286 23.33 -8.36 11.81
N LEU A 287 22.96 -8.09 10.55
CA LEU A 287 21.61 -8.31 10.05
C LEU A 287 21.20 -9.76 10.28
N THR A 288 20.03 -9.96 10.87
CA THR A 288 19.48 -11.31 11.11
C THR A 288 18.29 -11.55 10.16
N PRO A 289 18.50 -12.26 9.05
CA PRO A 289 17.43 -12.52 8.10
C PRO A 289 16.39 -13.48 8.69
N ILE A 290 15.16 -13.40 8.22
CA ILE A 290 14.11 -14.37 8.52
C ILE A 290 14.42 -15.66 7.74
N HIS A 291 14.78 -16.74 8.44
CA HIS A 291 15.18 -18.00 7.83
C HIS A 291 14.01 -18.70 7.11
N GLY A 292 14.34 -19.41 6.02
CA GLY A 292 13.41 -20.22 5.23
C GLY A 292 12.56 -19.37 4.27
N ASN A 293 11.68 -20.06 3.53
CA ASN A 293 10.80 -19.42 2.55
C ASN A 293 9.37 -19.30 3.09
N PRO A 294 8.60 -18.29 2.66
CA PRO A 294 7.16 -18.21 2.92
C PRO A 294 6.44 -19.49 2.45
N PRO A 295 5.36 -19.91 3.14
CA PRO A 295 4.57 -21.06 2.70
C PRO A 295 3.86 -20.77 1.39
N SER A 296 3.56 -21.83 0.63
CA SER A 296 2.68 -21.72 -0.54
C SER A 296 1.28 -21.29 -0.12
N LEU A 297 0.72 -20.30 -0.81
CA LEU A 297 -0.66 -19.82 -0.56
C LEU A 297 -1.73 -20.88 -0.91
N MET A 298 -1.37 -21.95 -1.59
CA MET A 298 -2.24 -23.12 -1.84
C MET A 298 -2.27 -24.06 -0.65
N ASN A 299 -1.14 -24.21 0.06
CA ASN A 299 -0.94 -25.18 1.13
C ASN A 299 -0.49 -24.46 2.42
N LEU A 300 -1.37 -23.61 2.95
CA LEU A 300 -1.10 -22.91 4.19
C LEU A 300 -1.11 -23.87 5.39
N PRO A 301 -0.27 -23.66 6.42
CA PRO A 301 -0.35 -24.37 7.67
C PRO A 301 -1.75 -24.27 8.31
N GLU A 302 -2.21 -25.35 8.95
CA GLU A 302 -3.50 -25.36 9.67
C GLU A 302 -3.53 -24.35 10.82
N GLY A 303 -2.40 -24.17 11.50
CA GLY A 303 -2.24 -23.23 12.60
C GLY A 303 -1.80 -21.84 12.17
N CYS A 304 -0.87 -21.28 12.93
CA CYS A 304 -0.23 -20.00 12.62
C CYS A 304 0.54 -20.12 11.31
N VAL A 305 0.25 -19.24 10.34
CA VAL A 305 0.90 -19.25 9.02
C VAL A 305 2.42 -19.02 9.08
N PHE A 306 2.90 -18.33 10.13
CA PHE A 306 4.32 -18.10 10.35
C PHE A 306 5.01 -19.24 11.15
N SER A 307 4.26 -20.20 11.72
CA SER A 307 4.83 -21.24 12.58
C SER A 307 6.00 -22.05 11.99
N PRO A 308 6.09 -22.31 10.67
CA PRO A 308 7.25 -23.03 10.10
C PRO A 308 8.57 -22.25 10.17
N ARG A 309 8.51 -20.93 10.27
CA ARG A 309 9.68 -20.03 10.28
C ARG A 309 9.87 -19.33 11.64
N CYS A 310 8.90 -19.45 12.52
CA CYS A 310 8.91 -18.78 13.82
C CYS A 310 9.87 -19.53 14.78
N PRO A 311 10.92 -18.86 15.31
CA PRO A 311 11.85 -19.48 16.27
C PRO A 311 11.19 -19.78 17.61
N TYR A 312 10.03 -19.22 17.89
CA TYR A 312 9.25 -19.39 19.11
C TYR A 312 8.04 -20.32 18.93
N ALA A 313 7.94 -21.03 17.79
CA ALA A 313 6.77 -21.85 17.47
C ALA A 313 6.62 -23.03 18.45
N THR A 314 5.44 -23.16 19.01
CA THR A 314 5.04 -24.30 19.87
C THR A 314 4.07 -25.23 19.12
N ASP A 315 3.71 -26.35 19.73
CA ASP A 315 2.70 -27.27 19.16
C ASP A 315 1.32 -26.60 19.02
N LYS A 316 0.97 -25.66 19.89
CA LYS A 316 -0.25 -24.85 19.75
C LYS A 316 -0.21 -24.03 18.46
N CYS A 317 0.93 -23.39 18.17
CA CYS A 317 1.11 -22.61 16.94
C CYS A 317 0.97 -23.45 15.66
N ARG A 318 1.38 -24.73 15.70
CA ARG A 318 1.29 -25.62 14.55
C ARG A 318 -0.13 -26.14 14.28
N LYS A 319 -0.94 -26.26 15.35
CA LYS A 319 -2.28 -26.90 15.30
C LYS A 319 -3.45 -25.92 15.31
N GLN A 320 -3.25 -24.71 15.80
CA GLN A 320 -4.33 -23.73 16.00
C GLN A 320 -3.97 -22.40 15.36
N ARG A 321 -4.91 -21.83 14.61
CA ARG A 321 -4.81 -20.46 14.09
C ARG A 321 -4.92 -19.49 15.28
N PRO A 322 -3.98 -18.54 15.45
CA PRO A 322 -4.11 -17.53 16.48
C PRO A 322 -5.26 -16.57 16.14
N GLU A 323 -6.01 -16.19 17.15
CA GLU A 323 -6.94 -15.07 17.09
C GLU A 323 -6.18 -13.75 17.13
N ARG A 324 -6.79 -12.67 16.68
CA ARG A 324 -6.25 -11.32 16.82
C ARG A 324 -6.40 -10.86 18.26
N VAL A 325 -5.30 -10.62 18.93
CA VAL A 325 -5.29 -10.00 20.26
C VAL A 325 -5.21 -8.49 20.06
N VAL A 326 -6.28 -7.79 20.43
CA VAL A 326 -6.44 -6.35 20.21
C VAL A 326 -6.19 -5.62 21.52
N THR A 327 -5.40 -4.54 21.50
CA THR A 327 -5.18 -3.65 22.65
C THR A 327 -6.27 -2.56 22.72
N GLU A 328 -6.26 -1.78 23.80
CA GLU A 328 -7.18 -0.63 23.97
C GLU A 328 -6.97 0.46 22.89
N SER A 329 -5.76 0.59 22.36
CA SER A 329 -5.43 1.51 21.26
C SER A 329 -5.90 1.04 19.88
N GLY A 330 -6.33 -0.21 19.74
CA GLY A 330 -6.64 -0.83 18.46
C GLY A 330 -5.47 -1.55 17.78
N HIS A 331 -4.26 -1.51 18.37
CA HIS A 331 -3.14 -2.35 17.92
C HIS A 331 -3.50 -3.80 18.08
N TYR A 332 -3.38 -4.62 17.04
CA TYR A 332 -3.61 -6.06 17.13
C TYR A 332 -2.44 -6.87 16.59
N SER A 333 -2.30 -8.08 17.16
CA SER A 333 -1.35 -9.09 16.68
C SER A 333 -2.02 -10.47 16.63
N ALA A 334 -1.79 -11.20 15.54
CA ALA A 334 -2.26 -12.57 15.35
C ALA A 334 -1.19 -13.58 15.83
N CYS A 335 -0.85 -13.48 17.11
CA CYS A 335 0.08 -14.40 17.78
C CYS A 335 -0.51 -14.91 19.10
N HIS A 336 -0.40 -16.21 19.37
CA HIS A 336 -0.91 -16.81 20.61
C HIS A 336 -0.30 -16.24 21.89
N TYR A 337 0.87 -15.60 21.78
CA TYR A 337 1.67 -15.12 22.89
C TYR A 337 1.81 -13.59 22.92
N SER A 338 1.10 -12.88 22.04
CA SER A 338 1.19 -11.41 21.92
C SER A 338 0.73 -10.64 23.17
N GLY A 339 0.01 -11.29 24.09
CA GLY A 339 -0.39 -10.74 25.38
C GLY A 339 0.46 -11.20 26.57
N ASP A 340 1.49 -12.03 26.36
CA ASP A 340 2.36 -12.55 27.40
C ASP A 340 3.58 -11.65 27.61
N PRO A 341 3.71 -10.95 28.77
CA PRO A 341 4.83 -10.05 29.03
C PRO A 341 6.21 -10.74 28.99
N GLU A 342 6.30 -12.00 29.45
CA GLU A 342 7.55 -12.76 29.39
C GLU A 342 7.94 -13.08 27.96
N PHE A 343 7.00 -13.48 27.14
CA PHE A 343 7.22 -13.70 25.71
C PHE A 343 7.68 -12.42 24.98
N LEU A 344 7.10 -11.28 25.30
CA LEU A 344 7.44 -9.98 24.68
C LEU A 344 8.87 -9.51 25.03
N THR A 345 9.53 -10.09 26.03
CA THR A 345 10.94 -9.82 26.31
C THR A 345 11.87 -10.29 25.17
N ASN A 346 11.40 -11.12 24.23
CA ASN A 346 12.14 -11.55 23.04
C ASN A 346 12.10 -10.53 21.90
N ALA A 347 11.26 -9.50 21.97
CA ALA A 347 11.18 -8.45 20.98
C ALA A 347 12.53 -7.70 20.83
N PRO A 348 12.84 -7.08 19.68
CA PRO A 348 14.01 -6.22 19.52
C PRO A 348 14.09 -5.14 20.61
N GLU A 349 15.30 -4.68 20.96
CA GLU A 349 15.46 -3.61 21.94
C GLU A 349 14.75 -2.32 21.52
N THR A 350 14.76 -1.99 20.23
CA THR A 350 13.97 -0.91 19.65
C THR A 350 12.48 -1.04 19.92
N SER A 351 11.97 -2.28 19.94
CA SER A 351 10.57 -2.58 20.26
C SER A 351 10.29 -2.61 21.78
N ARG A 352 11.27 -2.30 22.62
CA ARG A 352 11.11 -2.29 24.10
C ARG A 352 11.34 -0.92 24.73
N THR A 353 12.05 -0.04 24.03
CA THR A 353 12.43 1.28 24.54
C THR A 353 11.71 2.36 23.77
N ARG A 354 10.63 2.87 24.34
CA ARG A 354 10.12 4.19 23.98
C ARG A 354 11.20 5.19 24.39
N LYS A 355 12.10 5.56 23.49
CA LYS A 355 13.00 6.68 23.75
C LYS A 355 12.13 7.91 23.97
N ASP A 356 12.24 8.54 25.13
CA ASP A 356 11.70 9.87 25.47
C ASP A 356 12.25 10.94 24.50
N SER A 357 11.89 10.90 23.23
CA SER A 357 12.30 11.87 22.23
C SER A 357 11.49 13.17 22.29
N LYS A 358 10.59 13.31 23.28
CA LYS A 358 9.80 14.54 23.53
C LYS A 358 10.34 15.39 24.69
N LYS A 359 11.66 15.40 24.96
CA LYS A 359 12.29 16.37 25.86
C LYS A 359 13.54 16.94 25.23
N GLY A 360 13.39 17.87 24.32
CA GLY A 360 14.53 18.57 23.68
C GLY A 360 14.12 19.70 22.77
N GLY A 361 13.09 20.45 23.12
CA GLY A 361 12.64 21.58 22.34
C GLY A 361 12.06 22.71 23.18
N GLU A 362 12.76 23.06 24.28
CA GLU A 362 12.58 24.35 24.98
C GLU A 362 13.89 24.64 25.74
N ALA A 363 14.75 25.40 25.10
CA ALA A 363 15.71 26.31 25.73
C ALA A 363 16.19 27.32 24.70
#